data_ff0a03ffad5f4dc08ef80ce4409b4a00
#
_entry.id   ff0a03ffad5f4dc08ef80ce4409b4a00
#
_cell.length_a   1.000
_cell.length_b   1.000
_cell.length_c   1.000
_cell.angle_alpha   90.00
_cell.angle_beta   90.00
_cell.angle_gamma   90.00
#
_symmetry.space_group_name_H-M   'P 1'
#
loop_
_entity.id
_entity.type
_entity.pdbx_description
1 polymer ?
#
loop_
_entity_poly.entity_id
_entity_poly.type
_entity_poly.pdbx_seq_one_letter_code
_entity_poly.pdbx_strand_id
1 'polypeptide(L)'
;MLYFHKEYYNLKTLKDRKTKSKERMNYDSTIKTNLEIKPINQPDKFILYYVPTNTTIELISEISRLDVVLENLYEDLPGLAQRNFFVDMLSMELQSTNELEGVRSSKEEIVQTTKKMLDQGKGRKIEARFINVIKSYLELKDGNLKPPVDSQDCRKIYDEITADGISKDDTPDGKYFRNDITYIYRNNKEIHRGISEGENTEKIIIDRMNDILDFMDINSNYKLHKLIKIAIAHYYFGYIHPFYDGNGRTGRFISSIYLKENYSWLTAMSLSQGCNKKRNRYLKIFDVTNQISSQGEINFFVDEFLSIILEGQQQILGNLVQKSDLLNVIMEKIKIDDTLKNEDEKIIMSIMAQEYHFNPSTDGIGVVELKDVFDYTDETIRLKLKDLYDRGLVEKIKSRPVKYIVSREYLEK
;
A
#
# COMPACT_ATOMS: atom_id res chain seq x y z
N MET A 1 -17.38 14.06 19.07
CA MET A 1 -17.09 15.51 18.92
C MET A 1 -17.30 15.91 17.47
N LEU A 2 -17.89 17.08 17.18
CA LEU A 2 -17.99 17.58 15.80
C LEU A 2 -16.60 18.08 15.35
N TYR A 3 -16.15 17.75 14.14
CA TYR A 3 -14.89 18.28 13.60
C TYR A 3 -14.94 19.80 13.49
N PHE A 4 -13.81 20.46 13.80
CA PHE A 4 -13.79 21.91 13.86
C PHE A 4 -14.16 22.60 12.54
N HIS A 5 -13.73 22.06 11.40
CA HIS A 5 -14.09 22.61 10.08
C HIS A 5 -15.61 22.66 9.84
N LYS A 6 -16.41 21.77 10.45
CA LYS A 6 -17.88 21.81 10.41
C LYS A 6 -18.45 22.83 11.41
N GLU A 7 -17.88 22.88 12.62
CA GLU A 7 -18.28 23.82 13.64
C GLU A 7 -17.96 25.27 13.24
N TYR A 8 -16.85 25.48 12.51
CA TYR A 8 -16.39 26.78 12.02
C TYR A 8 -17.46 27.59 11.30
N TYR A 9 -18.27 26.94 10.46
CA TYR A 9 -19.34 27.59 9.70
C TYR A 9 -20.59 27.86 10.53
N ASN A 10 -20.76 27.23 11.69
CA ASN A 10 -21.84 27.50 12.63
C ASN A 10 -21.54 28.72 13.54
N LEU A 11 -20.27 29.12 13.62
CA LEU A 11 -19.82 30.25 14.43
C LEU A 11 -19.94 31.56 13.65
N LYS A 12 -20.65 32.56 14.24
CA LYS A 12 -21.04 33.78 13.53
C LYS A 12 -19.89 34.73 13.25
N THR A 13 -18.94 34.88 14.20
CA THR A 13 -17.86 35.86 14.08
C THR A 13 -16.47 35.23 14.03
N LEU A 14 -15.51 35.93 13.46
CA LEU A 14 -14.09 35.51 13.50
C LEU A 14 -13.57 35.38 14.94
N LYS A 15 -14.07 36.23 15.86
CA LYS A 15 -13.70 36.16 17.28
C LYS A 15 -14.19 34.84 17.88
N ASP A 16 -15.43 34.43 17.61
CA ASP A 16 -15.99 33.17 18.13
C ASP A 16 -15.20 31.97 17.60
N ARG A 17 -14.83 31.99 16.31
CA ARG A 17 -14.01 30.94 15.68
C ARG A 17 -12.64 30.81 16.32
N LYS A 18 -11.94 31.94 16.51
CA LYS A 18 -10.63 31.94 17.18
C LYS A 18 -10.72 31.52 18.64
N THR A 19 -11.78 31.95 19.37
CA THR A 19 -12.01 31.55 20.77
C THR A 19 -12.26 30.03 20.82
N LYS A 20 -13.13 29.50 20.00
CA LYS A 20 -13.48 28.08 20.01
C LYS A 20 -12.30 27.18 19.62
N SER A 21 -11.49 27.58 18.64
CA SER A 21 -10.26 26.88 18.29
C SER A 21 -9.28 26.83 19.47
N LYS A 22 -9.07 27.98 20.15
CA LYS A 22 -8.22 28.06 21.36
C LYS A 22 -8.74 27.17 22.50
N GLU A 23 -10.05 27.10 22.70
CA GLU A 23 -10.65 26.21 23.70
C GLU A 23 -10.27 24.75 23.41
N ARG A 24 -10.44 24.29 22.15
CA ARG A 24 -10.09 22.93 21.74
C ARG A 24 -8.61 22.63 21.89
N MET A 25 -7.75 23.58 21.50
CA MET A 25 -6.30 23.46 21.69
C MET A 25 -5.90 23.36 23.18
N ASN A 26 -6.72 23.80 24.08
CA ASN A 26 -6.45 23.81 25.52
C ASN A 26 -7.22 22.73 26.32
N TYR A 27 -7.86 21.77 25.65
CA TYR A 27 -8.35 20.58 26.35
C TYR A 27 -7.16 19.80 26.92
N ASP A 28 -7.29 19.24 28.11
CA ASP A 28 -6.23 18.46 28.76
C ASP A 28 -5.75 17.27 27.91
N SER A 29 -6.67 16.74 27.11
CA SER A 29 -6.37 15.61 26.19
C SER A 29 -5.77 16.04 24.84
N THR A 30 -5.77 17.34 24.51
CA THR A 30 -5.28 17.82 23.21
C THR A 30 -3.77 17.68 23.11
N ILE A 31 -3.32 17.07 22.02
CA ILE A 31 -1.91 16.93 21.69
C ILE A 31 -1.57 17.94 20.60
N LYS A 32 -0.69 18.88 20.94
CA LYS A 32 -0.15 19.89 20.02
C LYS A 32 1.16 19.34 19.44
N THR A 33 1.32 19.46 18.12
CA THR A 33 2.57 19.08 17.44
C THR A 33 3.49 20.29 17.29
N ASN A 34 4.69 20.09 16.74
CA ASN A 34 5.57 21.15 16.26
C ASN A 34 5.33 21.49 14.77
N LEU A 35 4.36 20.82 14.14
CA LEU A 35 4.09 20.96 12.70
C LEU A 35 3.18 22.15 12.44
N GLU A 36 3.64 23.08 11.60
CA GLU A 36 2.93 24.33 11.30
C GLU A 36 2.43 24.35 9.86
N ILE A 37 1.19 24.77 9.67
CA ILE A 37 0.60 24.98 8.35
C ILE A 37 0.15 26.43 8.15
N LYS A 38 0.16 26.87 6.90
CA LYS A 38 -0.40 28.14 6.46
C LYS A 38 -1.40 27.88 5.34
N PRO A 39 -2.71 28.05 5.59
CA PRO A 39 -3.72 27.91 4.55
C PRO A 39 -3.47 28.85 3.37
N ILE A 40 -3.79 28.41 2.17
CA ILE A 40 -3.57 29.20 0.95
C ILE A 40 -4.28 30.56 1.03
N ASN A 41 -3.61 31.61 0.60
CA ASN A 41 -4.13 32.99 0.62
C ASN A 41 -4.59 33.51 1.99
N GLN A 42 -4.05 32.94 3.08
CA GLN A 42 -4.31 33.41 4.44
C GLN A 42 -3.00 33.91 5.08
N PRO A 43 -3.06 34.97 5.92
CA PRO A 43 -1.90 35.43 6.64
C PRO A 43 -1.55 34.57 7.85
N ASP A 44 -2.56 33.97 8.47
CA ASP A 44 -2.44 33.24 9.75
C ASP A 44 -1.78 31.88 9.53
N LYS A 45 -0.89 31.49 10.44
CA LYS A 45 -0.30 30.16 10.58
C LYS A 45 -0.96 29.41 11.73
N PHE A 46 -1.03 28.08 11.62
CA PHE A 46 -1.65 27.21 12.62
C PHE A 46 -0.75 26.02 12.93
N ILE A 47 -0.54 25.75 14.21
CA ILE A 47 0.07 24.51 14.66
C ILE A 47 -0.95 23.38 14.53
N LEU A 48 -0.54 22.26 13.98
CA LEU A 48 -1.38 21.06 13.94
C LEU A 48 -1.61 20.53 15.36
N TYR A 49 -2.86 20.22 15.67
CA TYR A 49 -3.23 19.60 16.93
C TYR A 49 -4.28 18.52 16.73
N TYR A 50 -4.22 17.53 17.59
CA TYR A 50 -5.12 16.39 17.60
C TYR A 50 -5.85 16.28 18.94
N VAL A 51 -7.16 16.06 18.91
CA VAL A 51 -8.01 15.80 20.08
C VAL A 51 -8.45 14.35 20.09
N PRO A 52 -8.06 13.51 21.06
CA PRO A 52 -8.48 12.11 21.12
C PRO A 52 -10.01 11.95 21.12
N THR A 53 -10.51 11.04 20.30
CA THR A 53 -11.95 10.73 20.16
C THR A 53 -12.22 9.25 20.19
N ASN A 54 -13.44 8.84 20.58
CA ASN A 54 -13.86 7.44 20.52
C ASN A 54 -13.82 6.90 19.10
N THR A 55 -14.18 7.71 18.09
CA THR A 55 -14.12 7.31 16.68
C THR A 55 -12.71 6.85 16.27
N THR A 56 -11.69 7.62 16.64
CA THR A 56 -10.30 7.24 16.35
C THR A 56 -9.90 5.95 17.07
N ILE A 57 -10.32 5.79 18.34
CA ILE A 57 -10.03 4.57 19.13
C ILE A 57 -10.69 3.33 18.48
N GLU A 58 -11.94 3.45 18.05
CA GLU A 58 -12.67 2.39 17.37
C GLU A 58 -11.99 1.99 16.06
N LEU A 59 -11.57 2.96 15.24
CA LEU A 59 -10.83 2.70 13.98
C LEU A 59 -9.49 1.99 14.26
N ILE A 60 -8.72 2.45 15.24
CA ILE A 60 -7.45 1.81 15.63
C ILE A 60 -7.68 0.36 16.06
N SER A 61 -8.70 0.12 16.90
CA SER A 61 -9.04 -1.21 17.40
C SER A 61 -9.41 -2.15 16.25
N GLU A 62 -10.22 -1.67 15.31
CA GLU A 62 -10.66 -2.48 14.17
C GLU A 62 -9.52 -2.76 13.18
N ILE A 63 -8.66 -1.78 12.87
CA ILE A 63 -7.46 -1.99 12.05
C ILE A 63 -6.56 -3.05 12.69
N SER A 64 -6.31 -2.95 14.00
CA SER A 64 -5.45 -3.91 14.70
C SER A 64 -6.06 -5.32 14.74
N ARG A 65 -7.37 -5.42 14.92
CA ARG A 65 -8.10 -6.69 14.89
C ARG A 65 -8.02 -7.34 13.50
N LEU A 66 -8.26 -6.56 12.44
CA LEU A 66 -8.21 -7.08 11.08
C LEU A 66 -6.79 -7.45 10.64
N ASP A 67 -5.77 -6.76 11.12
CA ASP A 67 -4.38 -7.09 10.84
C ASP A 67 -4.04 -8.52 11.28
N VAL A 68 -4.41 -8.88 12.52
CA VAL A 68 -4.22 -10.25 13.05
C VAL A 68 -5.02 -11.29 12.24
N VAL A 69 -6.26 -10.97 11.87
CA VAL A 69 -7.10 -11.87 11.06
C VAL A 69 -6.49 -12.12 9.68
N LEU A 70 -6.00 -11.06 9.03
CA LEU A 70 -5.36 -11.14 7.71
C LEU A 70 -4.08 -11.98 7.76
N GLU A 71 -3.24 -11.75 8.77
CA GLU A 71 -1.98 -12.47 8.94
C GLU A 71 -2.23 -13.97 9.16
N ASN A 72 -3.11 -14.33 10.08
CA ASN A 72 -3.47 -15.73 10.34
C ASN A 72 -4.02 -16.42 9.09
N LEU A 73 -4.98 -15.81 8.39
CA LEU A 73 -5.55 -16.39 7.17
C LEU A 73 -4.50 -16.56 6.06
N TYR A 74 -3.53 -15.65 5.97
CA TYR A 74 -2.45 -15.77 5.00
C TYR A 74 -1.46 -16.89 5.39
N GLU A 75 -1.11 -16.99 6.65
CA GLU A 75 -0.20 -18.04 7.15
C GLU A 75 -0.77 -19.44 7.03
N ASP A 76 -2.08 -19.60 7.12
CA ASP A 76 -2.78 -20.87 6.92
C ASP A 76 -2.78 -21.33 5.44
N LEU A 77 -2.43 -20.48 4.49
CA LEU A 77 -2.37 -20.87 3.09
C LEU A 77 -1.15 -21.77 2.81
N PRO A 78 -1.28 -22.74 1.88
CA PRO A 78 -0.13 -23.49 1.36
C PRO A 78 0.87 -22.56 0.65
N GLY A 79 2.16 -22.94 0.65
CA GLY A 79 3.25 -22.07 0.20
C GLY A 79 3.11 -21.47 -1.22
N LEU A 80 2.60 -22.25 -2.20
CA LEU A 80 2.36 -21.71 -3.55
C LEU A 80 1.20 -20.71 -3.56
N ALA A 81 0.15 -20.96 -2.79
CA ALA A 81 -0.98 -20.03 -2.63
C ALA A 81 -0.52 -18.73 -1.95
N GLN A 82 0.30 -18.82 -0.89
CA GLN A 82 0.92 -17.64 -0.25
C GLN A 82 1.72 -16.80 -1.24
N ARG A 83 2.59 -17.46 -2.02
CA ARG A 83 3.41 -16.80 -3.02
C ARG A 83 2.58 -16.08 -4.09
N ASN A 84 1.59 -16.76 -4.64
CA ASN A 84 0.73 -16.22 -5.68
C ASN A 84 -0.16 -15.09 -5.14
N PHE A 85 -0.66 -15.22 -3.90
CA PHE A 85 -1.42 -14.16 -3.24
C PHE A 85 -0.57 -12.91 -3.03
N PHE A 86 0.69 -13.06 -2.60
CA PHE A 86 1.61 -11.93 -2.50
C PHE A 86 1.81 -11.22 -3.84
N VAL A 87 2.03 -11.97 -4.93
CA VAL A 87 2.18 -11.39 -6.28
C VAL A 87 0.92 -10.62 -6.70
N ASP A 88 -0.26 -11.16 -6.38
CA ASP A 88 -1.54 -10.50 -6.66
C ASP A 88 -1.68 -9.19 -5.85
N MET A 89 -1.43 -9.23 -4.55
CA MET A 89 -1.51 -8.06 -3.67
C MET A 89 -0.52 -6.96 -4.07
N LEU A 90 0.73 -7.32 -4.36
CA LEU A 90 1.72 -6.37 -4.84
C LEU A 90 1.29 -5.72 -6.16
N SER A 91 0.74 -6.51 -7.08
CA SER A 91 0.26 -5.96 -8.35
C SER A 91 -0.90 -4.98 -8.17
N MET A 92 -1.83 -5.27 -7.26
CA MET A 92 -2.95 -4.38 -6.93
C MET A 92 -2.48 -3.10 -6.24
N GLU A 93 -1.53 -3.17 -5.33
CA GLU A 93 -0.96 -2.02 -4.63
C GLU A 93 -0.24 -1.08 -5.62
N LEU A 94 0.63 -1.63 -6.48
CA LEU A 94 1.36 -0.84 -7.47
C LEU A 94 0.43 -0.25 -8.55
N GLN A 95 -0.55 -1.02 -9.01
CA GLN A 95 -1.55 -0.49 -9.93
C GLN A 95 -2.32 0.66 -9.28
N SER A 96 -2.79 0.48 -8.04
CA SER A 96 -3.56 1.49 -7.32
C SER A 96 -2.78 2.79 -7.09
N THR A 97 -1.50 2.69 -6.68
CA THR A 97 -0.68 3.87 -6.47
C THR A 97 -0.38 4.61 -7.77
N ASN A 98 -0.17 3.88 -8.87
CA ASN A 98 0.06 4.44 -10.20
C ASN A 98 -1.20 5.11 -10.76
N GLU A 99 -2.37 4.49 -10.64
CA GLU A 99 -3.65 5.06 -11.09
C GLU A 99 -3.98 6.37 -10.36
N LEU A 100 -3.67 6.48 -9.06
CA LEU A 100 -3.86 7.71 -8.28
C LEU A 100 -3.09 8.89 -8.89
N GLU A 101 -1.88 8.63 -9.38
CA GLU A 101 -0.98 9.64 -9.97
C GLU A 101 -1.10 9.73 -11.50
N GLY A 102 -2.01 8.98 -12.13
CA GLY A 102 -2.18 8.97 -13.59
C GLY A 102 -1.07 8.25 -14.36
N VAL A 103 -0.22 7.50 -13.68
CA VAL A 103 0.84 6.68 -14.31
C VAL A 103 0.22 5.40 -14.90
N ARG A 104 0.43 5.18 -16.20
CA ARG A 104 -0.07 3.98 -16.88
C ARG A 104 0.75 2.75 -16.48
N SER A 105 0.09 1.75 -15.97
CA SER A 105 0.64 0.43 -15.66
C SER A 105 -0.42 -0.64 -15.90
N SER A 106 0.00 -1.83 -16.37
CA SER A 106 -0.89 -2.97 -16.44
C SER A 106 -0.59 -3.94 -15.28
N LYS A 107 -1.64 -4.55 -14.74
CA LYS A 107 -1.51 -5.59 -13.72
C LYS A 107 -0.63 -6.74 -14.23
N GLU A 108 -0.82 -7.15 -15.49
CA GLU A 108 -0.07 -8.22 -16.13
C GLU A 108 1.44 -7.94 -16.16
N GLU A 109 1.85 -6.72 -16.55
CA GLU A 109 3.26 -6.32 -16.57
C GLU A 109 3.91 -6.42 -15.17
N ILE A 110 3.22 -5.95 -14.14
CA ILE A 110 3.70 -6.00 -12.76
C ILE A 110 3.81 -7.46 -12.29
N VAL A 111 2.79 -8.28 -12.52
CA VAL A 111 2.77 -9.70 -12.17
C VAL A 111 3.94 -10.44 -12.80
N GLN A 112 4.13 -10.28 -14.12
CA GLN A 112 5.21 -10.97 -14.86
C GLN A 112 6.59 -10.54 -14.38
N THR A 113 6.79 -9.25 -14.09
CA THR A 113 8.06 -8.74 -13.56
C THR A 113 8.32 -9.30 -12.16
N THR A 114 7.30 -9.28 -11.28
CA THR A 114 7.40 -9.81 -9.91
C THR A 114 7.75 -11.30 -9.92
N LYS A 115 7.07 -12.11 -10.72
CA LYS A 115 7.36 -13.54 -10.85
C LYS A 115 8.80 -13.79 -11.31
N LYS A 116 9.26 -13.08 -12.34
CA LYS A 116 10.65 -13.17 -12.81
C LYS A 116 11.66 -12.85 -11.69
N MET A 117 11.39 -11.87 -10.87
CA MET A 117 12.26 -11.52 -9.74
C MET A 117 12.26 -12.58 -8.65
N LEU A 118 11.13 -13.21 -8.37
CA LEU A 118 11.01 -14.29 -7.39
C LEU A 118 11.63 -15.61 -7.87
N ASP A 119 11.56 -15.91 -9.19
CA ASP A 119 12.08 -17.16 -9.77
C ASP A 119 13.58 -17.11 -10.06
N GLN A 120 14.12 -15.92 -10.34
CA GLN A 120 15.53 -15.76 -10.61
C GLN A 120 16.28 -15.50 -9.31
N GLY A 121 16.95 -16.55 -8.76
CA GLY A 121 17.91 -16.35 -7.68
C GLY A 121 18.94 -15.25 -8.02
N LYS A 122 19.53 -14.63 -7.00
CA LYS A 122 20.48 -13.52 -7.09
C LYS A 122 21.54 -13.76 -8.19
N GLY A 123 21.47 -13.04 -9.31
CA GLY A 123 22.56 -13.05 -10.29
C GLY A 123 22.26 -12.73 -11.74
N ARG A 124 21.01 -12.65 -12.19
CA ARG A 124 20.71 -12.22 -13.56
C ARG A 124 20.13 -10.81 -13.58
N LYS A 125 20.68 -9.96 -14.46
CA LYS A 125 20.14 -8.61 -14.70
C LYS A 125 18.78 -8.74 -15.40
N ILE A 126 17.71 -8.30 -14.73
CA ILE A 126 16.38 -8.20 -15.32
C ILE A 126 16.25 -6.76 -15.83
N GLU A 127 15.98 -6.60 -17.12
CA GLU A 127 15.62 -5.32 -17.69
C GLU A 127 14.10 -5.31 -17.89
N ALA A 128 13.38 -4.68 -16.98
CA ALA A 128 11.95 -4.54 -17.06
C ALA A 128 11.53 -3.26 -16.32
N ARG A 129 10.39 -2.71 -16.71
CA ARG A 129 9.75 -1.59 -16.03
C ARG A 129 9.32 -2.02 -14.63
N PHE A 130 9.27 -1.10 -13.69
CA PHE A 130 8.86 -1.30 -12.29
C PHE A 130 9.80 -2.17 -11.42
N ILE A 131 10.98 -2.52 -11.90
CA ILE A 131 11.92 -3.38 -11.15
C ILE A 131 12.29 -2.79 -9.80
N ASN A 132 12.62 -1.49 -9.75
CA ASN A 132 13.07 -0.83 -8.52
C ASN A 132 11.94 -0.78 -7.49
N VAL A 133 10.76 -0.36 -7.91
CA VAL A 133 9.60 -0.30 -7.00
C VAL A 133 9.17 -1.69 -6.52
N ILE A 134 9.18 -2.71 -7.38
CA ILE A 134 8.90 -4.10 -6.98
C ILE A 134 9.91 -4.57 -5.95
N LYS A 135 11.21 -4.30 -6.17
CA LYS A 135 12.26 -4.63 -5.21
C LYS A 135 12.02 -3.96 -3.85
N SER A 136 11.69 -2.68 -3.84
CA SER A 136 11.38 -1.96 -2.60
C SER A 136 10.20 -2.58 -1.84
N TYR A 137 9.15 -3.03 -2.54
CA TYR A 137 8.02 -3.72 -1.90
C TYR A 137 8.35 -5.16 -1.45
N LEU A 138 9.27 -5.86 -2.11
CA LEU A 138 9.80 -7.14 -1.62
C LEU A 138 10.58 -6.94 -0.31
N GLU A 139 11.46 -5.93 -0.27
CA GLU A 139 12.19 -5.56 0.94
C GLU A 139 11.26 -5.09 2.08
N LEU A 140 10.17 -4.38 1.73
CA LEU A 140 9.11 -4.00 2.68
C LEU A 140 8.44 -5.24 3.30
N LYS A 141 8.02 -6.20 2.47
CA LYS A 141 7.40 -7.45 2.92
C LYS A 141 8.31 -8.21 3.89
N ASP A 142 9.58 -8.31 3.53
CA ASP A 142 10.58 -9.07 4.32
C ASP A 142 11.05 -8.32 5.58
N GLY A 143 10.58 -7.06 5.81
CA GLY A 143 10.96 -6.24 6.96
C GLY A 143 12.40 -5.70 6.90
N ASN A 144 13.00 -5.66 5.72
CA ASN A 144 14.38 -5.18 5.51
C ASN A 144 14.46 -3.66 5.32
N LEU A 145 13.34 -2.99 5.06
CA LEU A 145 13.29 -1.54 4.98
C LEU A 145 13.07 -0.93 6.36
N LYS A 146 13.81 0.14 6.63
CA LYS A 146 13.63 0.98 7.81
C LYS A 146 13.03 2.32 7.42
N PRO A 147 12.27 2.96 8.32
CA PRO A 147 11.81 4.32 8.12
C PRO A 147 12.97 5.28 7.84
N PRO A 148 12.73 6.31 7.01
CA PRO A 148 13.74 7.32 6.74
C PRO A 148 14.09 8.09 8.04
N VAL A 149 15.37 8.39 8.22
CA VAL A 149 15.88 9.15 9.38
C VAL A 149 16.37 10.54 8.99
N ASP A 150 16.58 10.80 7.70
CA ASP A 150 17.01 12.08 7.18
C ASP A 150 16.50 12.37 5.76
N SER A 151 16.82 13.55 5.25
CA SER A 151 16.44 13.98 3.89
C SER A 151 17.08 13.13 2.78
N GLN A 152 18.24 12.53 3.03
CA GLN A 152 18.92 11.65 2.07
C GLN A 152 18.15 10.34 1.91
N ASP A 153 17.66 9.77 3.00
CA ASP A 153 16.82 8.56 2.96
C ASP A 153 15.50 8.84 2.23
N CYS A 154 14.87 9.99 2.51
CA CYS A 154 13.65 10.39 1.80
C CYS A 154 13.88 10.53 0.30
N ARG A 155 15.00 11.11 -0.13
CA ARG A 155 15.39 11.23 -1.53
C ARG A 155 15.68 9.88 -2.17
N LYS A 156 16.36 8.99 -1.48
CA LYS A 156 16.64 7.64 -1.96
C LYS A 156 15.36 6.83 -2.18
N ILE A 157 14.43 6.90 -1.21
CA ILE A 157 13.11 6.26 -1.37
C ILE A 157 12.37 6.85 -2.58
N TYR A 158 12.38 8.17 -2.75
CA TYR A 158 11.77 8.83 -3.91
C TYR A 158 12.36 8.31 -5.22
N ASP A 159 13.69 8.29 -5.35
CA ASP A 159 14.38 7.85 -6.57
C ASP A 159 14.03 6.39 -6.92
N GLU A 160 13.90 5.50 -5.93
CA GLU A 160 13.53 4.10 -6.14
C GLU A 160 12.05 3.93 -6.55
N ILE A 161 11.14 4.63 -5.88
CA ILE A 161 9.69 4.48 -6.10
C ILE A 161 9.21 5.17 -7.38
N THR A 162 9.94 6.18 -7.85
CA THR A 162 9.55 6.99 -8.99
C THR A 162 10.38 6.74 -10.25
N ALA A 163 11.36 5.83 -10.20
CA ALA A 163 12.30 5.53 -11.30
C ALA A 163 11.64 5.34 -12.68
N ASP A 164 10.41 4.80 -12.70
CA ASP A 164 9.65 4.49 -13.92
C ASP A 164 8.42 5.39 -14.06
N GLY A 165 8.56 6.68 -14.11
CA GLY A 165 7.35 7.49 -14.31
C GLY A 165 7.45 8.96 -13.95
N ILE A 166 8.68 9.48 -13.83
CA ILE A 166 8.95 10.92 -13.71
C ILE A 166 9.56 11.44 -15.01
N SER A 167 9.07 12.57 -15.48
CA SER A 167 9.71 13.26 -16.62
C SER A 167 11.05 13.87 -16.18
N LYS A 168 11.94 14.12 -17.13
CA LYS A 168 13.21 14.78 -16.83
C LYS A 168 13.02 16.19 -16.28
N ASP A 169 11.97 16.86 -16.72
CA ASP A 169 11.64 18.22 -16.30
C ASP A 169 11.09 18.29 -14.87
N ASP A 170 10.53 17.17 -14.37
CA ASP A 170 10.00 17.05 -13.01
C ASP A 170 11.00 16.42 -12.02
N THR A 171 12.23 16.16 -12.47
CA THR A 171 13.30 15.67 -11.59
C THR A 171 13.71 16.77 -10.61
N PRO A 172 13.82 16.48 -9.30
CA PRO A 172 14.26 17.47 -8.32
C PRO A 172 15.65 18.04 -8.64
N ASP A 173 15.74 19.35 -8.65
CA ASP A 173 16.92 20.14 -9.02
C ASP A 173 17.77 20.57 -7.82
N GLY A 174 17.30 20.34 -6.59
CA GLY A 174 18.07 20.49 -5.37
C GLY A 174 18.88 19.23 -5.02
N LYS A 175 19.65 19.30 -3.92
CA LYS A 175 20.42 18.15 -3.42
C LYS A 175 19.53 16.97 -3.03
N TYR A 176 18.40 17.25 -2.37
CA TYR A 176 17.44 16.26 -1.91
C TYR A 176 16.05 16.49 -2.51
N PHE A 177 15.62 17.75 -2.59
CA PHE A 177 14.29 18.16 -2.93
C PHE A 177 14.27 19.18 -4.08
N ARG A 178 13.11 19.75 -4.39
CA ARG A 178 12.98 20.83 -5.37
C ARG A 178 13.47 22.17 -4.83
N ASN A 179 13.95 23.03 -5.71
CA ASN A 179 14.36 24.40 -5.39
C ASN A 179 13.27 25.43 -5.69
N ASP A 180 12.28 25.10 -6.53
CA ASP A 180 11.27 26.06 -6.94
C ASP A 180 9.89 25.67 -6.40
N ILE A 181 8.92 26.58 -6.53
CA ILE A 181 7.54 26.41 -6.09
C ILE A 181 6.82 25.38 -6.98
N THR A 182 5.93 24.59 -6.37
CA THR A 182 5.02 23.71 -7.10
C THR A 182 3.58 23.99 -6.71
N TYR A 183 2.66 23.70 -7.64
CA TYR A 183 1.24 23.98 -7.48
C TYR A 183 0.42 22.74 -7.76
N ILE A 184 -0.63 22.51 -6.96
CA ILE A 184 -1.60 21.45 -7.20
C ILE A 184 -2.90 22.10 -7.70
N TYR A 185 -3.31 21.72 -8.90
CA TYR A 185 -4.56 22.19 -9.52
C TYR A 185 -5.60 21.08 -9.57
N ARG A 186 -6.87 21.47 -9.36
CA ARG A 186 -8.02 20.62 -9.62
C ARG A 186 -9.13 21.45 -10.26
N ASN A 187 -9.65 20.97 -11.41
CA ASN A 187 -10.65 21.72 -12.18
C ASN A 187 -10.21 23.19 -12.46
N ASN A 188 -8.98 23.38 -12.88
CA ASN A 188 -8.35 24.68 -13.16
C ASN A 188 -8.28 25.65 -11.96
N LYS A 189 -8.50 25.15 -10.74
CA LYS A 189 -8.36 25.92 -9.51
C LYS A 189 -7.16 25.44 -8.73
N GLU A 190 -6.30 26.36 -8.30
CA GLU A 190 -5.24 26.07 -7.34
C GLU A 190 -5.84 25.65 -6.01
N ILE A 191 -5.54 24.42 -5.56
CA ILE A 191 -6.06 23.86 -4.32
C ILE A 191 -4.99 23.77 -3.24
N HIS A 192 -3.72 23.69 -3.64
CA HIS A 192 -2.60 23.69 -2.74
C HIS A 192 -1.34 24.22 -3.45
N ARG A 193 -0.45 24.72 -2.65
CA ARG A 193 0.86 25.20 -3.06
C ARG A 193 1.90 24.57 -2.15
N GLY A 194 2.85 23.85 -2.72
CA GLY A 194 3.98 23.32 -1.96
C GLY A 194 4.74 24.46 -1.28
N ILE A 195 5.30 24.21 -0.11
CA ILE A 195 6.02 25.25 0.64
C ILE A 195 7.18 25.80 -0.19
N SER A 196 7.40 27.10 -0.10
CA SER A 196 8.45 27.80 -0.86
C SER A 196 8.86 29.07 -0.15
N GLU A 197 10.14 29.44 -0.27
CA GLU A 197 10.72 30.65 0.27
C GLU A 197 11.79 31.22 -0.70
N GLY A 198 11.42 31.37 -1.97
CA GLY A 198 12.31 31.86 -3.04
C GLY A 198 13.56 30.97 -3.15
N GLU A 199 14.75 31.59 -3.16
CA GLU A 199 16.04 30.88 -3.27
C GLU A 199 16.34 29.93 -2.09
N ASN A 200 15.60 30.02 -0.98
CA ASN A 200 15.73 29.14 0.18
C ASN A 200 14.74 27.97 0.19
N THR A 201 14.08 27.70 -0.94
CA THR A 201 12.99 26.71 -0.99
C THR A 201 13.44 25.31 -0.54
N GLU A 202 14.54 24.76 -1.05
CA GLU A 202 15.03 23.46 -0.61
C GLU A 202 15.37 23.45 0.89
N LYS A 203 15.98 24.53 1.40
CA LYS A 203 16.34 24.63 2.82
C LYS A 203 15.09 24.55 3.71
N ILE A 204 14.04 25.30 3.40
CA ILE A 204 12.80 25.23 4.20
C ILE A 204 12.12 23.87 4.07
N ILE A 205 12.20 23.21 2.91
CA ILE A 205 11.71 21.85 2.75
C ILE A 205 12.48 20.89 3.67
N ILE A 206 13.83 20.97 3.70
CA ILE A 206 14.66 20.16 4.60
C ILE A 206 14.26 20.37 6.05
N ASP A 207 14.11 21.64 6.49
CA ASP A 207 13.73 21.95 7.87
C ASP A 207 12.36 21.33 8.22
N ARG A 208 11.36 21.43 7.34
CA ARG A 208 10.02 20.84 7.56
C ARG A 208 10.01 19.31 7.45
N MET A 209 10.86 18.74 6.61
CA MET A 209 11.02 17.29 6.58
C MET A 209 11.67 16.75 7.87
N ASN A 210 12.65 17.48 8.42
CA ASN A 210 13.22 17.16 9.73
C ASN A 210 12.15 17.24 10.83
N ASP A 211 11.26 18.25 10.82
CA ASP A 211 10.14 18.34 11.75
C ASP A 211 9.25 17.07 11.71
N ILE A 212 9.00 16.49 10.52
CA ILE A 212 8.26 15.21 10.39
C ILE A 212 9.06 14.05 11.00
N LEU A 213 10.33 13.95 10.67
CA LEU A 213 11.19 12.84 11.11
C LEU A 213 11.31 12.87 12.64
N ASP A 214 11.53 14.03 13.24
CA ASP A 214 11.54 14.22 14.69
C ASP A 214 10.18 13.88 15.32
N PHE A 215 9.07 14.27 14.68
CA PHE A 215 7.72 13.92 15.14
C PHE A 215 7.49 12.39 15.11
N MET A 216 7.99 11.71 14.10
CA MET A 216 7.87 10.25 13.94
C MET A 216 8.82 9.45 14.83
N ASP A 217 9.92 10.03 15.29
CA ASP A 217 10.89 9.34 16.14
C ASP A 217 10.22 8.65 17.33
N ILE A 218 10.71 7.45 17.65
CA ILE A 218 10.18 6.66 18.76
C ILE A 218 10.43 7.34 20.13
N ASN A 219 11.50 8.11 20.23
CA ASN A 219 11.88 8.85 21.44
C ASN A 219 11.22 10.24 21.50
N SER A 220 10.41 10.61 20.50
CA SER A 220 9.71 11.89 20.50
C SER A 220 8.79 12.02 21.72
N ASN A 221 8.61 13.24 22.21
CA ASN A 221 7.74 13.54 23.35
C ASN A 221 6.24 13.33 23.06
N TYR A 222 5.88 12.98 21.83
CA TYR A 222 4.48 12.81 21.41
C TYR A 222 3.98 11.41 21.74
N LYS A 223 3.22 11.30 22.85
CA LYS A 223 2.56 10.04 23.27
C LYS A 223 1.29 9.81 22.47
N LEU A 224 1.45 9.56 21.18
CA LEU A 224 0.37 9.24 20.24
C LEU A 224 0.49 7.78 19.76
N HIS A 225 -0.66 7.18 19.49
CA HIS A 225 -0.68 5.89 18.81
C HIS A 225 -0.01 5.98 17.43
N LYS A 226 0.72 4.95 17.02
CA LYS A 226 1.50 4.96 15.76
C LYS A 226 0.65 5.29 14.53
N LEU A 227 -0.56 4.73 14.41
CA LEU A 227 -1.47 5.05 13.31
C LEU A 227 -1.82 6.53 13.24
N ILE A 228 -2.01 7.20 14.38
CA ILE A 228 -2.28 8.65 14.42
C ILE A 228 -1.04 9.42 13.95
N LYS A 229 0.16 9.03 14.41
CA LYS A 229 1.42 9.63 13.95
C LYS A 229 1.59 9.48 12.44
N ILE A 230 1.36 8.27 11.91
CA ILE A 230 1.45 7.98 10.47
C ILE A 230 0.48 8.86 9.67
N ALA A 231 -0.78 8.99 10.12
CA ALA A 231 -1.77 9.83 9.45
C ALA A 231 -1.35 11.32 9.43
N ILE A 232 -0.85 11.85 10.55
CA ILE A 232 -0.37 13.23 10.65
C ILE A 232 0.85 13.45 9.75
N ALA A 233 1.83 12.54 9.79
CA ALA A 233 3.03 12.63 8.94
C ALA A 233 2.69 12.53 7.45
N HIS A 234 1.76 11.63 7.08
CA HIS A 234 1.28 11.50 5.70
C HIS A 234 0.64 12.81 5.19
N TYR A 235 -0.22 13.42 6.02
CA TYR A 235 -0.78 14.74 5.70
C TYR A 235 0.31 15.79 5.52
N TYR A 236 1.24 15.89 6.47
CA TYR A 236 2.23 16.96 6.47
C TYR A 236 3.25 16.79 5.35
N PHE A 237 3.61 15.56 4.98
CA PHE A 237 4.39 15.30 3.76
C PHE A 237 3.69 15.83 2.51
N GLY A 238 2.40 15.54 2.36
CA GLY A 238 1.57 16.08 1.27
C GLY A 238 1.45 17.61 1.29
N TYR A 239 1.44 18.21 2.49
CA TYR A 239 1.43 19.67 2.67
C TYR A 239 2.77 20.32 2.26
N ILE A 240 3.91 19.73 2.65
CA ILE A 240 5.25 20.22 2.23
C ILE A 240 5.40 20.10 0.73
N HIS A 241 4.95 18.99 0.15
CA HIS A 241 5.08 18.67 -1.27
C HIS A 241 6.52 18.79 -1.78
N PRO A 242 7.46 17.95 -1.28
CA PRO A 242 8.90 18.17 -1.43
C PRO A 242 9.45 17.96 -2.84
N PHE A 243 8.70 17.35 -3.74
CA PHE A 243 9.11 17.06 -5.12
C PHE A 243 8.20 17.77 -6.12
N TYR A 244 8.64 17.88 -7.39
CA TYR A 244 7.79 18.42 -8.47
C TYR A 244 6.67 17.46 -8.83
N ASP A 245 6.97 16.16 -8.96
CA ASP A 245 6.03 15.05 -9.17
C ASP A 245 6.40 13.85 -8.27
N GLY A 246 5.53 12.84 -8.18
CA GLY A 246 5.77 11.61 -7.39
C GLY A 246 5.56 11.74 -5.88
N ASN A 247 5.09 12.88 -5.39
CA ASN A 247 4.86 13.09 -3.96
C ASN A 247 3.85 12.09 -3.37
N GLY A 248 2.77 11.80 -4.08
CA GLY A 248 1.76 10.85 -3.61
C GLY A 248 2.31 9.43 -3.52
N ARG A 249 3.03 8.93 -4.53
CA ARG A 249 3.67 7.61 -4.51
C ARG A 249 4.64 7.47 -3.35
N THR A 250 5.54 8.45 -3.21
CA THR A 250 6.55 8.49 -2.15
C THR A 250 5.93 8.57 -0.75
N GLY A 251 4.96 9.46 -0.54
CA GLY A 251 4.28 9.62 0.75
C GLY A 251 3.51 8.37 1.17
N ARG A 252 2.82 7.69 0.23
CA ARG A 252 2.16 6.41 0.52
C ARG A 252 3.17 5.32 0.84
N PHE A 253 4.25 5.21 0.09
CA PHE A 253 5.27 4.19 0.35
C PHE A 253 5.98 4.40 1.70
N ILE A 254 6.38 5.65 2.04
CA ILE A 254 6.92 5.98 3.37
C ILE A 254 5.92 5.60 4.48
N SER A 255 4.63 5.90 4.28
CA SER A 255 3.59 5.49 5.24
C SER A 255 3.47 3.97 5.36
N SER A 256 3.63 3.22 4.25
CA SER A 256 3.65 1.75 4.26
C SER A 256 4.86 1.19 5.01
N ILE A 257 6.03 1.85 4.94
CA ILE A 257 7.21 1.47 5.75
C ILE A 257 6.90 1.60 7.24
N TYR A 258 6.33 2.73 7.68
CA TYR A 258 5.94 2.91 9.08
C TYR A 258 4.80 1.97 9.52
N LEU A 259 3.86 1.64 8.62
CA LEU A 259 2.84 0.64 8.91
C LEU A 259 3.48 -0.74 9.14
N LYS A 260 4.43 -1.16 8.29
CA LYS A 260 5.10 -2.46 8.40
C LYS A 260 5.88 -2.65 9.69
N GLU A 261 6.36 -1.58 10.31
CA GLU A 261 7.04 -1.67 11.61
C GLU A 261 6.12 -2.17 12.75
N ASN A 262 4.80 -1.99 12.63
CA ASN A 262 3.85 -2.24 13.72
C ASN A 262 2.72 -3.19 13.32
N TYR A 263 2.57 -3.51 12.03
CA TYR A 263 1.51 -4.31 11.44
C TYR A 263 2.08 -5.28 10.41
N SER A 264 1.26 -6.20 9.97
CA SER A 264 1.61 -7.12 8.90
C SER A 264 1.91 -6.38 7.58
N TRP A 265 2.63 -7.03 6.68
CA TRP A 265 2.84 -6.51 5.33
C TRP A 265 1.53 -6.35 4.55
N LEU A 266 0.48 -7.11 4.90
CA LEU A 266 -0.85 -7.03 4.30
C LEU A 266 -1.49 -5.66 4.61
N THR A 267 -1.42 -5.21 5.85
CA THR A 267 -1.88 -3.86 6.23
C THR A 267 -1.02 -2.77 5.57
N ALA A 268 0.29 -2.95 5.50
CA ALA A 268 1.16 -1.98 4.82
C ALA A 268 0.82 -1.85 3.32
N MET A 269 0.51 -2.95 2.62
CA MET A 269 0.10 -2.97 1.21
C MET A 269 -1.38 -2.66 0.97
N SER A 270 -2.18 -2.43 2.01
CA SER A 270 -3.58 -2.04 1.85
C SER A 270 -3.78 -0.56 1.54
N LEU A 271 -2.77 0.27 1.82
CA LEU A 271 -2.90 1.72 1.83
C LEU A 271 -3.28 2.32 0.47
N SER A 272 -2.51 2.02 -0.59
CA SER A 272 -2.82 2.59 -1.92
C SER A 272 -4.10 2.01 -2.51
N GLN A 273 -4.43 0.75 -2.20
CA GLN A 273 -5.69 0.13 -2.59
C GLN A 273 -6.88 0.86 -1.95
N GLY A 274 -6.81 1.15 -0.64
CA GLY A 274 -7.82 1.92 0.07
C GLY A 274 -7.92 3.36 -0.45
N CYS A 275 -6.78 4.02 -0.67
CA CYS A 275 -6.72 5.37 -1.25
C CYS A 275 -7.36 5.43 -2.64
N ASN A 276 -7.07 4.46 -3.51
CA ASN A 276 -7.61 4.42 -4.87
C ASN A 276 -9.12 4.13 -4.86
N LYS A 277 -9.56 3.17 -4.07
CA LYS A 277 -10.99 2.84 -3.89
C LYS A 277 -11.80 4.03 -3.37
N LYS A 278 -11.22 4.83 -2.48
CA LYS A 278 -11.85 6.03 -1.91
C LYS A 278 -11.23 7.33 -2.45
N ARG A 279 -10.77 7.33 -3.72
CA ARG A 279 -9.99 8.42 -4.34
C ARG A 279 -10.52 9.82 -4.04
N ASN A 280 -11.80 10.06 -4.29
CA ASN A 280 -12.40 11.37 -4.07
C ASN A 280 -12.36 11.79 -2.59
N ARG A 281 -12.54 10.85 -1.67
CA ARG A 281 -12.47 11.06 -0.23
C ARG A 281 -11.03 11.33 0.20
N TYR A 282 -10.09 10.52 -0.26
CA TYR A 282 -8.66 10.68 -0.01
C TYR A 282 -8.12 12.06 -0.45
N LEU A 283 -8.51 12.52 -1.63
CA LEU A 283 -8.12 13.86 -2.08
C LEU A 283 -8.81 14.97 -1.28
N LYS A 284 -10.09 14.79 -0.92
CA LYS A 284 -10.88 15.77 -0.18
C LYS A 284 -10.35 16.03 1.24
N ILE A 285 -9.78 15.02 1.91
CA ILE A 285 -9.28 15.22 3.28
C ILE A 285 -8.11 16.21 3.33
N PHE A 286 -7.24 16.24 2.31
CA PHE A 286 -6.20 17.27 2.19
C PHE A 286 -6.83 18.65 1.96
N ASP A 287 -7.77 18.77 1.02
CA ASP A 287 -8.43 20.04 0.72
C ASP A 287 -9.08 20.66 1.97
N VAL A 288 -9.80 19.86 2.73
CA VAL A 288 -10.49 20.32 3.95
C VAL A 288 -9.50 20.75 5.02
N THR A 289 -8.45 19.94 5.23
CA THR A 289 -7.45 20.20 6.30
C THR A 289 -6.58 21.42 5.98
N ASN A 290 -6.32 21.70 4.69
CA ASN A 290 -5.58 22.88 4.25
C ASN A 290 -6.39 24.19 4.34
N GLN A 291 -7.69 24.15 4.63
CA GLN A 291 -8.52 25.34 4.71
C GLN A 291 -8.43 26.03 6.09
N ILE A 292 -8.65 27.36 6.09
CA ILE A 292 -8.74 28.16 7.31
C ILE A 292 -9.80 27.64 8.30
N SER A 293 -10.82 26.95 7.80
CA SER A 293 -11.89 26.36 8.65
C SER A 293 -11.39 25.27 9.59
N SER A 294 -10.28 24.63 9.30
CA SER A 294 -9.68 23.61 10.19
C SER A 294 -8.87 24.22 11.33
N GLN A 295 -8.28 25.40 11.14
CA GLN A 295 -7.43 26.10 12.13
C GLN A 295 -6.40 25.19 12.81
N GLY A 296 -5.82 24.23 12.08
CA GLY A 296 -4.84 23.28 12.59
C GLY A 296 -5.41 22.01 13.24
N GLU A 297 -6.74 21.88 13.42
CA GLU A 297 -7.31 20.60 13.88
C GLU A 297 -7.17 19.53 12.79
N ILE A 298 -6.47 18.42 13.13
CA ILE A 298 -6.16 17.34 12.18
C ILE A 298 -7.10 16.12 12.31
N ASN A 299 -8.05 16.14 13.26
CA ASN A 299 -8.91 14.99 13.57
C ASN A 299 -9.63 14.43 12.33
N PHE A 300 -10.19 15.31 11.48
CA PHE A 300 -10.89 14.88 10.29
C PHE A 300 -9.97 14.09 9.35
N PHE A 301 -8.73 14.56 9.15
CA PHE A 301 -7.76 13.85 8.33
C PHE A 301 -7.41 12.49 8.94
N VAL A 302 -7.11 12.45 10.25
CA VAL A 302 -6.74 11.22 10.94
C VAL A 302 -7.84 10.17 10.81
N ASP A 303 -9.08 10.49 11.20
CA ASP A 303 -10.18 9.53 11.19
C ASP A 303 -10.48 9.00 9.77
N GLU A 304 -10.46 9.89 8.77
CA GLU A 304 -10.69 9.52 7.39
C GLU A 304 -9.55 8.68 6.80
N PHE A 305 -8.29 9.01 7.11
CA PHE A 305 -7.14 8.25 6.67
C PHE A 305 -7.12 6.84 7.28
N LEU A 306 -7.45 6.70 8.56
CA LEU A 306 -7.61 5.41 9.22
C LEU A 306 -8.77 4.61 8.60
N SER A 307 -9.90 5.26 8.31
CA SER A 307 -11.01 4.63 7.60
C SER A 307 -10.62 4.13 6.20
N ILE A 308 -9.70 4.82 5.51
CA ILE A 308 -9.16 4.38 4.21
C ILE A 308 -8.27 3.14 4.36
N ILE A 309 -7.40 3.09 5.37
CA ILE A 309 -6.61 1.88 5.68
C ILE A 309 -7.53 0.69 5.96
N LEU A 310 -8.54 0.89 6.81
CA LEU A 310 -9.55 -0.13 7.14
C LEU A 310 -10.27 -0.65 5.90
N GLU A 311 -10.66 0.22 4.98
CA GLU A 311 -11.28 -0.16 3.70
C GLU A 311 -10.35 -1.02 2.84
N GLY A 312 -9.05 -0.67 2.79
CA GLY A 312 -8.03 -1.47 2.09
C GLY A 312 -7.88 -2.86 2.71
N GLN A 313 -7.79 -2.95 4.05
CA GLN A 313 -7.75 -4.23 4.77
C GLN A 313 -9.00 -5.09 4.49
N GLN A 314 -10.20 -4.50 4.50
CA GLN A 314 -11.45 -5.20 4.21
C GLN A 314 -11.49 -5.74 2.78
N GLN A 315 -10.92 -5.02 1.83
CA GLN A 315 -10.81 -5.49 0.45
C GLN A 315 -9.87 -6.69 0.33
N ILE A 316 -8.71 -6.64 0.99
CA ILE A 316 -7.76 -7.76 1.04
C ILE A 316 -8.41 -8.97 1.72
N LEU A 317 -9.10 -8.76 2.85
CA LEU A 317 -9.80 -9.82 3.58
C LEU A 317 -10.84 -10.52 2.70
N GLY A 318 -11.68 -9.75 2.00
CA GLY A 318 -12.70 -10.33 1.12
C GLY A 318 -12.09 -11.19 0.01
N ASN A 319 -10.99 -10.74 -0.61
CA ASN A 319 -10.27 -11.49 -1.63
C ASN A 319 -9.64 -12.78 -1.03
N LEU A 320 -8.98 -12.66 0.12
CA LEU A 320 -8.31 -13.77 0.78
C LEU A 320 -9.30 -14.85 1.22
N VAL A 321 -10.39 -14.48 1.89
CA VAL A 321 -11.44 -15.42 2.32
C VAL A 321 -12.06 -16.15 1.13
N GLN A 322 -12.47 -15.41 0.09
CA GLN A 322 -13.06 -16.02 -1.10
C GLN A 322 -12.15 -17.06 -1.75
N LYS A 323 -10.86 -16.72 -1.94
CA LYS A 323 -9.89 -17.64 -2.56
C LYS A 323 -9.58 -18.84 -1.66
N SER A 324 -9.48 -18.62 -0.35
CA SER A 324 -9.20 -19.65 0.64
C SER A 324 -10.37 -20.67 0.73
N ASP A 325 -11.60 -20.18 0.76
CA ASP A 325 -12.79 -21.06 0.80
C ASP A 325 -12.86 -21.94 -0.46
N LEU A 326 -12.65 -21.36 -1.64
CA LEU A 326 -12.62 -22.13 -2.89
C LEU A 326 -11.50 -23.18 -2.91
N LEU A 327 -10.30 -22.80 -2.43
CA LEU A 327 -9.19 -23.75 -2.33
C LEU A 327 -9.50 -24.88 -1.36
N ASN A 328 -10.05 -24.58 -0.18
CA ASN A 328 -10.37 -25.57 0.84
C ASN A 328 -11.39 -26.62 0.32
N VAL A 329 -12.42 -26.19 -0.39
CA VAL A 329 -13.39 -27.09 -1.02
C VAL A 329 -12.71 -28.08 -1.97
N ILE A 330 -11.81 -27.59 -2.81
CA ILE A 330 -11.08 -28.42 -3.78
C ILE A 330 -10.06 -29.33 -3.08
N MET A 331 -9.37 -28.84 -2.06
CA MET A 331 -8.41 -29.65 -1.30
C MET A 331 -9.10 -30.84 -0.59
N GLU A 332 -10.27 -30.63 0.01
CA GLU A 332 -11.04 -31.73 0.61
C GLU A 332 -11.52 -32.72 -0.45
N LYS A 333 -11.95 -32.24 -1.62
CA LYS A 333 -12.32 -33.14 -2.73
C LYS A 333 -11.12 -33.98 -3.19
N ILE A 334 -9.95 -33.36 -3.43
CA ILE A 334 -8.73 -34.08 -3.85
C ILE A 334 -8.35 -35.18 -2.84
N LYS A 335 -8.51 -34.90 -1.55
CA LYS A 335 -8.17 -35.83 -0.46
C LYS A 335 -8.97 -37.13 -0.52
N ILE A 336 -10.27 -37.04 -0.83
CA ILE A 336 -11.19 -38.19 -0.83
C ILE A 336 -11.44 -38.77 -2.21
N ASP A 337 -10.84 -38.23 -3.27
CA ASP A 337 -11.08 -38.65 -4.65
C ASP A 337 -10.35 -39.96 -4.98
N ASP A 338 -11.12 -41.06 -5.08
CA ASP A 338 -10.62 -42.39 -5.43
C ASP A 338 -10.18 -42.50 -6.91
N THR A 339 -10.49 -41.52 -7.75
CA THR A 339 -10.00 -41.50 -9.15
C THR A 339 -8.53 -41.12 -9.22
N LEU A 340 -7.97 -40.51 -8.17
CA LEU A 340 -6.55 -40.21 -8.03
C LEU A 340 -5.82 -41.45 -7.52
N LYS A 341 -4.95 -42.02 -8.36
CA LYS A 341 -4.31 -43.34 -8.16
C LYS A 341 -3.36 -43.46 -6.99
N ASN A 342 -2.73 -42.34 -6.61
CA ASN A 342 -1.69 -42.30 -5.59
C ASN A 342 -1.50 -40.90 -5.01
N GLU A 343 -0.70 -40.76 -3.96
CA GLU A 343 -0.40 -39.49 -3.29
C GLU A 343 0.28 -38.47 -4.19
N ASP A 344 1.11 -38.89 -5.16
CA ASP A 344 1.74 -37.95 -6.11
C ASP A 344 0.71 -37.22 -6.96
N GLU A 345 -0.32 -37.93 -7.42
CA GLU A 345 -1.40 -37.30 -8.19
C GLU A 345 -2.20 -36.33 -7.33
N LYS A 346 -2.46 -36.64 -6.07
CA LYS A 346 -3.10 -35.75 -5.12
C LYS A 346 -2.26 -34.48 -4.87
N ILE A 347 -0.96 -34.64 -4.72
CA ILE A 347 -0.01 -33.50 -4.57
C ILE A 347 -0.02 -32.64 -5.84
N ILE A 348 0.08 -33.23 -7.02
CA ILE A 348 0.03 -32.48 -8.29
C ILE A 348 -1.26 -31.71 -8.44
N MET A 349 -2.41 -32.36 -8.17
CA MET A 349 -3.72 -31.72 -8.23
C MET A 349 -3.86 -30.60 -7.21
N SER A 350 -3.33 -30.76 -5.99
CA SER A 350 -3.29 -29.74 -4.95
C SER A 350 -2.47 -28.51 -5.35
N ILE A 351 -1.30 -28.72 -5.98
CA ILE A 351 -0.46 -27.62 -6.50
C ILE A 351 -1.20 -26.89 -7.63
N MET A 352 -1.84 -27.62 -8.54
CA MET A 352 -2.62 -27.03 -9.62
C MET A 352 -3.87 -26.28 -9.12
N ALA A 353 -4.51 -26.73 -8.04
CA ALA A 353 -5.62 -26.02 -7.40
C ALA A 353 -5.16 -24.69 -6.78
N GLN A 354 -4.01 -24.68 -6.10
CA GLN A 354 -3.40 -23.44 -5.59
C GLN A 354 -3.08 -22.46 -6.72
N GLU A 355 -2.49 -22.95 -7.79
CA GLU A 355 -2.20 -22.14 -9.00
C GLU A 355 -3.49 -21.57 -9.60
N TYR A 356 -4.53 -22.39 -9.73
CA TYR A 356 -5.81 -21.98 -10.31
C TYR A 356 -6.49 -20.86 -9.54
N HIS A 357 -6.57 -20.96 -8.20
CA HIS A 357 -7.31 -20.02 -7.38
C HIS A 357 -6.52 -18.77 -6.99
N PHE A 358 -5.19 -18.88 -6.88
CA PHE A 358 -4.38 -17.79 -6.34
C PHE A 358 -3.51 -17.08 -7.37
N ASN A 359 -3.19 -17.71 -8.51
CA ASN A 359 -2.38 -17.04 -9.51
C ASN A 359 -3.16 -15.92 -10.20
N PRO A 360 -2.66 -14.66 -10.18
CA PRO A 360 -3.30 -13.54 -10.88
C PRO A 360 -3.18 -13.62 -12.42
N SER A 361 -2.31 -14.49 -12.93
CA SER A 361 -2.17 -14.79 -14.36
C SER A 361 -2.22 -16.30 -14.56
N THR A 362 -2.94 -16.77 -15.56
CA THR A 362 -3.14 -18.21 -15.84
C THR A 362 -1.90 -18.82 -16.50
N ASP A 363 -0.81 -18.98 -15.76
CA ASP A 363 0.45 -19.51 -16.31
C ASP A 363 0.50 -21.05 -16.36
N GLY A 364 -0.22 -21.69 -15.44
CA GLY A 364 -0.27 -23.14 -15.29
C GLY A 364 1.04 -23.76 -14.73
N ILE A 365 0.95 -25.06 -14.43
CA ILE A 365 2.02 -25.86 -13.85
C ILE A 365 2.59 -26.79 -14.91
N GLY A 366 3.91 -26.91 -14.95
CA GLY A 366 4.65 -27.81 -15.84
C GLY A 366 5.74 -28.58 -15.08
N VAL A 367 6.68 -29.12 -15.85
CA VAL A 367 7.78 -29.94 -15.30
C VAL A 367 8.66 -29.14 -14.34
N VAL A 368 8.95 -27.89 -14.70
CA VAL A 368 9.89 -27.05 -13.92
C VAL A 368 9.37 -26.81 -12.51
N GLU A 369 8.10 -26.45 -12.37
CA GLU A 369 7.49 -26.17 -11.08
C GLU A 369 7.34 -27.43 -10.21
N LEU A 370 7.13 -28.60 -10.81
CA LEU A 370 6.99 -29.86 -10.10
C LEU A 370 8.34 -30.48 -9.69
N LYS A 371 9.46 -30.09 -10.33
CA LYS A 371 10.79 -30.50 -9.90
C LYS A 371 11.21 -30.00 -8.52
N ASP A 372 10.65 -28.87 -8.11
CA ASP A 372 10.90 -28.33 -6.78
C ASP A 372 10.18 -29.15 -5.66
N VAL A 373 9.24 -30.01 -6.07
CA VAL A 373 8.41 -30.82 -5.17
C VAL A 373 8.77 -32.29 -5.23
N PHE A 374 9.15 -32.79 -6.39
CA PHE A 374 9.45 -34.21 -6.63
C PHE A 374 10.87 -34.41 -7.13
N ASP A 375 11.58 -35.36 -6.49
CA ASP A 375 12.89 -35.82 -6.96
C ASP A 375 12.73 -36.88 -8.09
N TYR A 376 12.06 -36.43 -9.19
CA TYR A 376 11.83 -37.27 -10.37
C TYR A 376 12.53 -36.70 -11.60
N THR A 377 12.76 -37.59 -12.60
CA THR A 377 13.23 -37.14 -13.90
C THR A 377 12.14 -36.32 -14.62
N ASP A 378 12.55 -35.44 -15.53
CA ASP A 378 11.63 -34.68 -16.37
C ASP A 378 10.61 -35.57 -17.11
N GLU A 379 11.09 -36.75 -17.56
CA GLU A 379 10.27 -37.71 -18.27
C GLU A 379 9.19 -38.30 -17.37
N THR A 380 9.52 -38.68 -16.16
CA THR A 380 8.57 -39.19 -15.16
C THR A 380 7.47 -38.17 -14.88
N ILE A 381 7.85 -36.89 -14.68
CA ILE A 381 6.88 -35.83 -14.43
C ILE A 381 5.98 -35.63 -15.66
N ARG A 382 6.54 -35.64 -16.89
CA ARG A 382 5.76 -35.52 -18.14
C ARG A 382 4.76 -36.66 -18.29
N LEU A 383 5.13 -37.89 -17.95
CA LEU A 383 4.22 -39.05 -18.01
C LEU A 383 3.07 -38.89 -17.00
N LYS A 384 3.35 -38.48 -15.77
CA LYS A 384 2.31 -38.23 -14.76
C LYS A 384 1.33 -37.13 -15.22
N LEU A 385 1.85 -36.00 -15.71
CA LEU A 385 1.02 -34.91 -16.22
C LEU A 385 0.18 -35.33 -17.44
N LYS A 386 0.76 -36.14 -18.31
CA LYS A 386 0.03 -36.68 -19.47
C LYS A 386 -1.08 -37.64 -19.06
N ASP A 387 -0.85 -38.54 -18.09
CA ASP A 387 -1.87 -39.44 -17.59
C ASP A 387 -3.07 -38.69 -16.98
N LEU A 388 -2.79 -37.63 -16.17
CA LEU A 388 -3.84 -36.76 -15.64
C LEU A 388 -4.62 -36.05 -16.76
N TYR A 389 -3.94 -35.60 -17.79
CA TYR A 389 -4.56 -34.96 -18.97
C TYR A 389 -5.42 -35.94 -19.77
N ASP A 390 -4.91 -37.14 -20.06
CA ASP A 390 -5.64 -38.18 -20.84
C ASP A 390 -6.91 -38.64 -20.09
N ARG A 391 -6.94 -38.52 -18.75
CA ARG A 391 -8.12 -38.78 -17.89
C ARG A 391 -9.04 -37.56 -17.73
N GLY A 392 -8.72 -36.42 -18.32
CA GLY A 392 -9.54 -35.20 -18.23
C GLY A 392 -9.50 -34.46 -16.87
N LEU A 393 -8.56 -34.82 -15.98
CA LEU A 393 -8.42 -34.19 -14.66
C LEU A 393 -7.74 -32.82 -14.75
N VAL A 394 -6.90 -32.62 -15.78
CA VAL A 394 -6.22 -31.36 -16.06
C VAL A 394 -6.41 -30.96 -17.51
N GLU A 395 -6.34 -29.66 -17.76
CA GLU A 395 -6.39 -29.05 -19.10
C GLU A 395 -5.03 -28.48 -19.50
N LYS A 396 -4.68 -28.64 -20.78
CA LYS A 396 -3.44 -28.08 -21.33
C LYS A 396 -3.68 -26.64 -21.77
N ILE A 397 -2.99 -25.70 -21.16
CA ILE A 397 -3.14 -24.25 -21.45
C ILE A 397 -1.97 -23.66 -22.26
N LYS A 398 -0.80 -24.34 -22.31
CA LYS A 398 0.37 -23.90 -23.06
C LYS A 398 1.09 -25.09 -23.69
N SER A 399 1.64 -24.89 -24.88
CA SER A 399 2.32 -25.95 -25.64
C SER A 399 3.85 -25.87 -25.59
N ARG A 400 4.43 -24.69 -25.33
CA ARG A 400 5.90 -24.49 -25.29
C ARG A 400 6.26 -23.42 -24.25
N PRO A 401 6.81 -23.79 -23.07
CA PRO A 401 6.80 -25.15 -22.51
C PRO A 401 5.39 -25.66 -22.27
N VAL A 402 5.21 -26.96 -22.16
CA VAL A 402 3.91 -27.56 -21.90
C VAL A 402 3.51 -27.27 -20.47
N LYS A 403 2.31 -26.69 -20.28
CA LYS A 403 1.75 -26.38 -18.97
C LYS A 403 0.28 -26.77 -18.90
N TYR A 404 -0.12 -27.16 -17.70
CA TYR A 404 -1.47 -27.66 -17.37
C TYR A 404 -2.06 -26.89 -16.20
N ILE A 405 -3.40 -26.95 -16.09
CA ILE A 405 -4.19 -26.42 -14.99
C ILE A 405 -5.26 -27.45 -14.64
N VAL A 406 -5.84 -27.38 -13.44
CA VAL A 406 -6.99 -28.21 -13.08
C VAL A 406 -8.11 -27.97 -14.08
N SER A 407 -8.75 -29.06 -14.58
CA SER A 407 -9.84 -28.92 -15.54
C SER A 407 -11.09 -28.33 -14.89
N ARG A 408 -11.85 -27.55 -15.66
CA ARG A 408 -13.13 -27.01 -15.17
C ARG A 408 -14.11 -28.12 -14.79
N GLU A 409 -14.14 -29.20 -15.59
CA GLU A 409 -15.00 -30.35 -15.32
C GLU A 409 -14.67 -30.99 -13.96
N TYR A 410 -13.38 -31.03 -13.59
CA TYR A 410 -12.96 -31.53 -12.27
C TYR A 410 -13.39 -30.57 -11.15
N LEU A 411 -13.33 -29.26 -11.35
CA LEU A 411 -13.73 -28.28 -10.35
C LEU A 411 -15.23 -28.23 -10.10
N GLU A 412 -16.06 -28.49 -11.13
CA GLU A 412 -17.52 -28.37 -11.07
C GLU A 412 -18.23 -29.67 -10.60
N LYS A 413 -17.58 -30.83 -10.69
CA LYS A 413 -18.07 -32.10 -10.13
C LYS A 413 -17.91 -32.20 -8.62
#